data_6078761254c56eb93da46d08d777afdd
#
_entry.id   6078761254c56eb93da46d08d777afdd
#
_cell.length_a   1.000
_cell.length_b   1.000
_cell.length_c   1.000
_cell.angle_alpha   90.00
_cell.angle_beta   90.00
_cell.angle_gamma   90.00
#
_symmetry.space_group_name_H-M   'P 1'
#
loop_
_entity.id
_entity.type
_entity.pdbx_description
1 polymer ?
#
loop_
_entity_poly.entity_id
_entity_poly.type
_entity_poly.pdbx_seq_one_letter_code
_entity_poly.pdbx_strand_id
1 'polypeptide(L)'
;MKTRIVLWILVFAGVSCTSYSQLPKNPEDVQPLQVGERIPDVKVKTIDGNLVDLVTLLKQKPTILVFYRGGWCPYCNQHLAEMADYEEKILEMGYQIVAVSPDTPENLSKTLDKNDINYTLLSDSRGELIKAMGIAYKATFLYESIRSKGATGEKLDLLPVPSLFVVNQKGVIQYEYVNPDYKVRMSGEDLMNELRHLKP
;
A
#
# COMPACT_ATOMS: atom_id res chain seq x y z
N MET A 1 -65.52 8.54 25.94
CA MET A 1 -64.37 7.71 26.16
C MET A 1 -63.48 7.79 24.90
N LYS A 2 -62.36 8.50 24.97
CA LYS A 2 -61.40 8.64 23.84
C LYS A 2 -60.22 7.73 24.07
N THR A 3 -60.15 6.63 23.33
CA THR A 3 -59.04 5.66 23.41
C THR A 3 -57.83 6.21 22.66
N ARG A 4 -56.74 6.49 23.36
CA ARG A 4 -55.45 6.90 22.77
C ARG A 4 -54.64 5.65 22.42
N ILE A 5 -54.46 5.40 21.13
CA ILE A 5 -53.54 4.38 20.61
C ILE A 5 -52.13 4.94 20.72
N VAL A 6 -51.28 4.38 21.56
CA VAL A 6 -49.85 4.68 21.65
C VAL A 6 -49.11 3.75 20.67
N LEU A 7 -48.60 4.34 19.60
CA LEU A 7 -47.80 3.64 18.59
C LEU A 7 -46.36 3.53 19.09
N TRP A 8 -45.92 2.34 19.47
CA TRP A 8 -44.53 2.06 19.80
C TRP A 8 -43.72 1.89 18.53
N ILE A 9 -42.85 2.89 18.21
CA ILE A 9 -41.87 2.77 17.13
C ILE A 9 -40.68 1.99 17.70
N LEU A 10 -40.53 0.74 17.30
CA LEU A 10 -39.31 -0.04 17.53
C LEU A 10 -38.19 0.48 16.60
N VAL A 11 -37.28 1.25 17.18
CA VAL A 11 -36.05 1.64 16.50
C VAL A 11 -35.13 0.40 16.49
N PHE A 12 -35.06 -0.27 15.35
CA PHE A 12 -34.03 -1.31 15.10
C PHE A 12 -32.68 -0.60 14.94
N ALA A 13 -31.90 -0.53 16.02
CA ALA A 13 -30.49 -0.19 15.95
C ALA A 13 -29.77 -1.33 15.23
N GLY A 14 -29.52 -1.13 13.94
CA GLY A 14 -28.70 -2.05 13.15
C GLY A 14 -27.28 -2.07 13.72
N VAL A 15 -26.94 -3.11 14.47
CA VAL A 15 -25.55 -3.40 14.83
C VAL A 15 -24.86 -3.82 13.55
N SER A 16 -24.13 -2.88 12.94
CA SER A 16 -23.19 -3.19 11.86
C SER A 16 -22.09 -4.07 12.45
N CYS A 17 -22.25 -5.39 12.31
CA CYS A 17 -21.22 -6.36 12.57
C CYS A 17 -20.13 -6.11 11.52
N THR A 18 -19.05 -5.43 11.89
CA THR A 18 -17.82 -5.41 11.11
C THR A 18 -17.29 -6.85 11.08
N SER A 19 -17.67 -7.58 10.03
CA SER A 19 -17.09 -8.89 9.74
C SER A 19 -15.60 -8.65 9.56
N TYR A 20 -14.78 -9.20 10.45
CA TYR A 20 -13.34 -9.34 10.25
C TYR A 20 -13.17 -10.27 9.04
N SER A 21 -13.12 -9.69 7.87
CA SER A 21 -12.94 -10.42 6.62
C SER A 21 -11.61 -11.16 6.71
N GLN A 22 -11.65 -12.48 6.61
CA GLN A 22 -10.42 -13.27 6.48
C GLN A 22 -9.68 -12.81 5.23
N LEU A 23 -8.35 -12.70 5.31
CA LEU A 23 -7.53 -12.34 4.15
C LEU A 23 -7.82 -13.29 2.98
N PRO A 24 -7.95 -12.76 1.75
CA PRO A 24 -8.02 -13.57 0.54
C PRO A 24 -6.90 -14.61 0.51
N LYS A 25 -7.18 -15.79 0.02
CA LYS A 25 -6.18 -16.85 -0.14
C LYS A 25 -5.33 -16.64 -1.40
N ASN A 26 -5.92 -16.05 -2.44
CA ASN A 26 -5.28 -15.85 -3.72
C ASN A 26 -5.13 -14.34 -3.98
N PRO A 27 -4.06 -13.92 -4.68
CA PRO A 27 -3.86 -12.51 -5.02
C PRO A 27 -4.94 -11.94 -5.95
N GLU A 28 -5.65 -12.78 -6.71
CA GLU A 28 -6.75 -12.39 -7.60
C GLU A 28 -8.03 -11.98 -6.85
N ASP A 29 -8.15 -12.39 -5.59
CA ASP A 29 -9.35 -12.17 -4.78
C ASP A 29 -9.27 -10.90 -3.92
N VAL A 30 -8.19 -10.10 -4.05
CA VAL A 30 -8.04 -8.84 -3.31
C VAL A 30 -9.02 -7.78 -3.82
N GLN A 31 -9.37 -6.84 -2.96
CA GLN A 31 -10.29 -5.74 -3.27
C GLN A 31 -9.60 -4.39 -2.98
N PRO A 32 -8.76 -3.91 -3.90
CA PRO A 32 -8.03 -2.67 -3.72
C PRO A 32 -8.96 -1.46 -3.59
N LEU A 33 -8.50 -0.43 -2.88
CA LEU A 33 -9.12 0.88 -2.94
C LEU A 33 -9.07 1.42 -4.37
N GLN A 34 -10.15 2.12 -4.76
CA GLN A 34 -10.39 2.58 -6.11
C GLN A 34 -10.09 4.07 -6.27
N VAL A 35 -9.95 4.53 -7.53
CA VAL A 35 -9.84 5.95 -7.86
C VAL A 35 -11.01 6.74 -7.24
N GLY A 36 -10.68 7.86 -6.58
CA GLY A 36 -11.64 8.70 -5.86
C GLY A 36 -11.74 8.37 -4.36
N GLU A 37 -11.30 7.21 -3.92
CA GLU A 37 -11.26 6.86 -2.49
C GLU A 37 -10.05 7.50 -1.79
N ARG A 38 -10.13 7.60 -0.47
CA ARG A 38 -9.04 8.10 0.35
C ARG A 38 -8.19 6.97 0.89
N ILE A 39 -6.88 7.19 0.87
CA ILE A 39 -5.96 6.28 1.57
C ILE A 39 -6.25 6.30 3.08
N PRO A 40 -6.05 5.17 3.75
CA PRO A 40 -6.29 5.05 5.19
C PRO A 40 -5.24 5.84 6.00
N ASP A 41 -5.68 6.35 7.16
CA ASP A 41 -4.81 6.99 8.14
C ASP A 41 -4.11 5.92 8.98
N VAL A 42 -2.94 5.50 8.52
CA VAL A 42 -2.13 4.44 9.14
C VAL A 42 -0.72 4.94 9.40
N LYS A 43 -0.15 4.56 10.54
CA LYS A 43 1.25 4.81 10.86
C LYS A 43 2.14 3.69 10.35
N VAL A 44 3.21 4.08 9.68
CA VAL A 44 4.26 3.21 9.15
C VAL A 44 5.61 3.61 9.73
N LYS A 45 6.66 2.81 9.52
CA LYS A 45 7.99 3.13 10.03
C LYS A 45 8.93 3.57 8.90
N THR A 46 9.79 4.53 9.20
CA THR A 46 10.94 4.87 8.34
C THR A 46 12.03 3.79 8.42
N ILE A 47 13.07 3.90 7.60
CA ILE A 47 14.27 3.05 7.67
C ILE A 47 14.97 3.13 9.03
N ASP A 48 14.86 4.26 9.73
CA ASP A 48 15.42 4.47 11.08
C ASP A 48 14.50 3.93 12.19
N GLY A 49 13.37 3.33 11.83
CA GLY A 49 12.39 2.77 12.78
C GLY A 49 11.43 3.79 13.41
N ASN A 50 11.50 5.06 13.03
CA ASN A 50 10.60 6.10 13.52
C ASN A 50 9.20 5.93 12.92
N LEU A 51 8.16 6.07 13.75
CA LEU A 51 6.79 6.09 13.29
C LEU A 51 6.48 7.40 12.56
N VAL A 52 5.91 7.29 11.39
CA VAL A 52 5.39 8.40 10.58
C VAL A 52 3.93 8.17 10.25
N ASP A 53 3.17 9.24 10.28
CA ASP A 53 1.81 9.27 9.79
C ASP A 53 1.85 9.41 8.26
N LEU A 54 1.31 8.43 7.54
CA LEU A 54 1.35 8.40 6.08
C LEU A 54 0.65 9.61 5.49
N VAL A 55 -0.52 9.99 6.01
CA VAL A 55 -1.29 11.14 5.51
C VAL A 55 -0.49 12.43 5.65
N THR A 56 0.25 12.58 6.75
CA THR A 56 1.11 13.76 6.96
C THR A 56 2.24 13.83 5.93
N LEU A 57 2.85 12.71 5.60
CA LEU A 57 3.88 12.63 4.57
C LEU A 57 3.32 13.00 3.19
N LEU A 58 2.14 12.50 2.84
CA LEU A 58 1.49 12.75 1.55
C LEU A 58 1.00 14.20 1.35
N LYS A 59 0.80 14.95 2.43
CA LYS A 59 0.46 16.40 2.34
C LYS A 59 1.60 17.24 1.76
N GLN A 60 2.82 16.75 1.76
CA GLN A 60 3.98 17.51 1.27
C GLN A 60 3.95 17.63 -0.25
N LYS A 61 3.70 16.51 -0.94
CA LYS A 61 3.63 16.44 -2.41
C LYS A 61 2.65 15.35 -2.84
N PRO A 62 2.02 15.47 -4.02
CA PRO A 62 1.37 14.34 -4.67
C PRO A 62 2.33 13.17 -4.76
N THR A 63 1.87 11.96 -4.49
CA THR A 63 2.75 10.83 -4.23
C THR A 63 2.40 9.63 -5.10
N ILE A 64 3.44 9.04 -5.67
CA ILE A 64 3.39 7.71 -6.26
C ILE A 64 3.69 6.72 -5.14
N LEU A 65 2.65 6.01 -4.68
CA LEU A 65 2.72 5.05 -3.59
C LEU A 65 2.87 3.65 -4.18
N VAL A 66 4.04 3.04 -4.03
CA VAL A 66 4.39 1.74 -4.60
C VAL A 66 4.37 0.68 -3.51
N PHE A 67 3.55 -0.36 -3.66
CA PHE A 67 3.56 -1.52 -2.77
C PHE A 67 4.30 -2.68 -3.40
N TYR A 68 5.23 -3.27 -2.62
CA TYR A 68 6.04 -4.39 -3.06
C TYR A 68 6.16 -5.46 -1.98
N ARG A 69 6.51 -6.68 -2.39
CA ARG A 69 6.48 -7.87 -1.52
C ARG A 69 7.62 -7.94 -0.52
N GLY A 70 8.72 -7.25 -0.81
CA GLY A 70 9.93 -7.18 0.00
C GLY A 70 11.20 -7.20 -0.83
N GLY A 71 12.33 -6.77 -0.25
CA GLY A 71 13.65 -6.70 -0.88
C GLY A 71 14.26 -8.06 -1.26
N TRP A 72 13.67 -9.16 -0.79
CA TRP A 72 14.02 -10.52 -1.19
C TRP A 72 13.49 -10.93 -2.58
N CYS A 73 12.51 -10.18 -3.13
CA CYS A 73 11.83 -10.49 -4.39
C CYS A 73 12.59 -9.88 -5.58
N PRO A 74 13.13 -10.69 -6.53
CA PRO A 74 13.90 -10.17 -7.66
C PRO A 74 13.11 -9.19 -8.54
N TYR A 75 11.85 -9.51 -8.86
CA TYR A 75 10.97 -8.63 -9.66
C TYR A 75 10.66 -7.30 -8.95
N CYS A 76 10.61 -7.32 -7.61
CA CYS A 76 10.42 -6.10 -6.85
C CYS A 76 11.67 -5.21 -6.93
N ASN A 77 12.86 -5.80 -6.75
CA ASN A 77 14.12 -5.05 -6.86
C ASN A 77 14.30 -4.44 -8.26
N GLN A 78 13.97 -5.20 -9.31
CA GLN A 78 14.03 -4.67 -10.68
C GLN A 78 13.08 -3.48 -10.86
N HIS A 79 11.84 -3.57 -10.36
CA HIS A 79 10.87 -2.48 -10.45
C HIS A 79 11.29 -1.26 -9.62
N LEU A 80 11.83 -1.48 -8.41
CA LEU A 80 12.33 -0.39 -7.58
C LEU A 80 13.51 0.35 -8.23
N ALA A 81 14.45 -0.37 -8.85
CA ALA A 81 15.55 0.23 -9.59
C ALA A 81 15.05 1.00 -10.81
N GLU A 82 14.09 0.45 -11.57
CA GLU A 82 13.46 1.17 -12.68
C GLU A 82 12.80 2.47 -12.21
N MET A 83 12.09 2.46 -11.07
CA MET A 83 11.50 3.69 -10.51
C MET A 83 12.58 4.71 -10.12
N ALA A 84 13.76 4.27 -9.65
CA ALA A 84 14.89 5.16 -9.36
C ALA A 84 15.43 5.83 -10.64
N ASP A 85 15.47 5.12 -11.77
CA ASP A 85 15.87 5.69 -13.07
C ASP A 85 14.92 6.82 -13.55
N TYR A 86 13.67 6.80 -13.11
CA TYR A 86 12.66 7.81 -13.45
C TYR A 86 12.45 8.87 -12.36
N GLU A 87 13.11 8.76 -11.19
CA GLU A 87 12.84 9.59 -10.02
C GLU A 87 13.01 11.09 -10.34
N GLU A 88 14.09 11.49 -11.01
CA GLU A 88 14.34 12.90 -11.33
C GLU A 88 13.18 13.50 -12.16
N LYS A 89 12.74 12.79 -13.20
CA LYS A 89 11.62 13.24 -14.05
C LYS A 89 10.29 13.31 -13.29
N ILE A 90 10.07 12.36 -12.37
CA ILE A 90 8.89 12.33 -11.50
C ILE A 90 8.88 13.53 -10.56
N LEU A 91 10.05 13.86 -9.98
CA LEU A 91 10.22 15.02 -9.12
C LEU A 91 10.00 16.35 -9.88
N GLU A 92 10.49 16.45 -11.11
CA GLU A 92 10.25 17.60 -12.00
C GLU A 92 8.77 17.80 -12.32
N MET A 93 7.99 16.73 -12.42
CA MET A 93 6.53 16.77 -12.59
C MET A 93 5.78 17.13 -11.29
N GLY A 94 6.48 17.35 -10.17
CA GLY A 94 5.91 17.76 -8.89
C GLY A 94 5.45 16.60 -8.00
N TYR A 95 5.71 15.35 -8.38
CA TYR A 95 5.40 14.16 -7.57
C TYR A 95 6.60 13.73 -6.72
N GLN A 96 6.35 12.86 -5.75
CA GLN A 96 7.38 12.10 -5.02
C GLN A 96 7.07 10.61 -5.10
N ILE A 97 8.08 9.77 -4.88
CA ILE A 97 7.92 8.32 -4.79
C ILE A 97 8.02 7.90 -3.33
N VAL A 98 7.09 7.06 -2.90
CA VAL A 98 7.12 6.39 -1.60
C VAL A 98 6.84 4.92 -1.82
N ALA A 99 7.79 4.04 -1.48
CA ALA A 99 7.59 2.61 -1.60
C ALA A 99 7.40 1.96 -0.23
N VAL A 100 6.44 1.03 -0.16
CA VAL A 100 6.01 0.38 1.09
C VAL A 100 6.10 -1.13 0.95
N SER A 101 6.65 -1.79 1.95
CA SER A 101 6.66 -3.24 2.05
C SER A 101 6.47 -3.72 3.48
N PRO A 102 6.19 -5.02 3.69
CA PRO A 102 6.15 -5.63 5.00
C PRO A 102 7.55 -5.89 5.60
N ASP A 103 8.62 -5.47 4.93
CA ASP A 103 9.98 -5.60 5.47
C ASP A 103 10.19 -4.76 6.72
N THR A 104 11.09 -5.21 7.59
CA THR A 104 11.55 -4.40 8.73
C THR A 104 12.39 -3.20 8.27
N PRO A 105 12.51 -2.13 9.07
CA PRO A 105 13.39 -1.01 8.79
C PRO A 105 14.81 -1.42 8.39
N GLU A 106 15.38 -2.41 9.10
CA GLU A 106 16.70 -2.99 8.84
C GLU A 106 16.85 -3.60 7.44
N ASN A 107 15.80 -4.28 6.95
CA ASN A 107 15.78 -4.87 5.62
C ASN A 107 15.49 -3.83 4.52
N LEU A 108 14.77 -2.75 4.84
CA LEU A 108 14.60 -1.62 3.94
C LEU A 108 15.94 -0.93 3.62
N SER A 109 16.80 -0.73 4.63
CA SER A 109 18.14 -0.15 4.41
C SER A 109 18.94 -0.99 3.41
N LYS A 110 18.92 -2.32 3.55
CA LYS A 110 19.58 -3.24 2.59
C LYS A 110 18.99 -3.15 1.18
N THR A 111 17.67 -2.94 1.08
CA THR A 111 16.99 -2.80 -0.20
C THR A 111 17.36 -1.49 -0.88
N LEU A 112 17.47 -0.41 -0.11
CA LEU A 112 17.88 0.91 -0.56
C LEU A 112 19.28 0.87 -1.16
N ASP A 113 20.25 0.36 -0.42
CA ASP A 113 21.66 0.25 -0.84
C ASP A 113 21.82 -0.63 -2.09
N LYS A 114 21.07 -1.74 -2.14
CA LYS A 114 21.15 -2.71 -3.25
C LYS A 114 20.67 -2.16 -4.58
N ASN A 115 19.68 -1.27 -4.57
CA ASN A 115 18.98 -0.80 -5.77
C ASN A 115 19.28 0.68 -6.09
N ASP A 116 20.22 1.29 -5.42
CA ASP A 116 20.60 2.72 -5.59
C ASP A 116 19.39 3.66 -5.51
N ILE A 117 18.54 3.45 -4.49
CA ILE A 117 17.27 4.15 -4.30
C ILE A 117 17.50 5.42 -3.48
N ASN A 118 17.02 6.57 -3.98
CA ASN A 118 17.05 7.85 -3.27
C ASN A 118 15.67 8.28 -2.73
N TYR A 119 14.59 7.69 -3.22
CA TYR A 119 13.24 7.98 -2.73
C TYR A 119 12.91 7.24 -1.41
N THR A 120 11.80 7.63 -0.80
CA THR A 120 11.42 7.14 0.52
C THR A 120 10.97 5.67 0.52
N LEU A 121 11.59 4.84 1.37
CA LEU A 121 11.09 3.50 1.71
C LEU A 121 10.45 3.50 3.09
N LEU A 122 9.29 2.84 3.22
CA LEU A 122 8.54 2.70 4.47
C LEU A 122 8.25 1.24 4.79
N SER A 123 8.33 0.92 6.07
CA SER A 123 8.03 -0.40 6.62
C SER A 123 6.59 -0.44 7.13
N ASP A 124 5.79 -1.30 6.54
CA ASP A 124 4.50 -1.74 7.08
C ASP A 124 4.66 -3.17 7.65
N SER A 125 5.62 -3.36 8.55
CA SER A 125 5.95 -4.68 9.11
C SER A 125 4.78 -5.35 9.85
N ARG A 126 3.72 -4.60 10.18
CA ARG A 126 2.47 -5.12 10.76
C ARG A 126 1.39 -5.39 9.71
N GLY A 127 1.60 -4.95 8.47
CA GLY A 127 0.66 -5.13 7.37
C GLY A 127 -0.65 -4.36 7.54
N GLU A 128 -0.68 -3.33 8.37
CA GLU A 128 -1.88 -2.55 8.66
C GLU A 128 -2.30 -1.71 7.45
N LEU A 129 -1.34 -1.04 6.83
CA LEU A 129 -1.57 -0.26 5.62
C LEU A 129 -1.92 -1.16 4.44
N ILE A 130 -1.17 -2.24 4.22
CA ILE A 130 -1.40 -3.21 3.14
C ILE A 130 -2.82 -3.80 3.22
N LYS A 131 -3.28 -4.14 4.44
CA LYS A 131 -4.67 -4.60 4.67
C LYS A 131 -5.69 -3.51 4.37
N ALA A 132 -5.46 -2.31 4.89
CA ALA A 132 -6.39 -1.19 4.75
C ALA A 132 -6.49 -0.66 3.31
N MET A 133 -5.43 -0.84 2.50
CA MET A 133 -5.45 -0.58 1.04
C MET A 133 -6.18 -1.68 0.24
N GLY A 134 -6.62 -2.75 0.90
CA GLY A 134 -7.34 -3.85 0.25
C GLY A 134 -6.49 -4.74 -0.66
N ILE A 135 -5.17 -4.68 -0.55
CA ILE A 135 -4.21 -5.42 -1.40
C ILE A 135 -3.54 -6.59 -0.70
N ALA A 136 -3.93 -6.88 0.55
CA ALA A 136 -3.38 -7.98 1.33
C ALA A 136 -3.98 -9.32 0.92
N TYR A 137 -3.14 -10.34 0.73
CA TYR A 137 -3.56 -11.73 0.62
C TYR A 137 -2.72 -12.63 1.51
N LYS A 138 -3.21 -13.84 1.81
CA LYS A 138 -2.54 -14.78 2.70
C LYS A 138 -1.27 -15.32 2.07
N ALA A 139 -0.13 -15.13 2.74
CA ALA A 139 1.14 -15.71 2.28
C ALA A 139 1.11 -17.24 2.33
N THR A 140 1.58 -17.90 1.27
CA THR A 140 1.70 -19.37 1.25
C THR A 140 2.91 -19.83 2.08
N PHE A 141 2.92 -21.08 2.52
CA PHE A 141 4.01 -21.72 3.27
C PHE A 141 5.39 -21.55 2.61
N LEU A 142 5.45 -21.54 1.28
CA LEU A 142 6.70 -21.33 0.54
C LEU A 142 7.32 -19.96 0.85
N TYR A 143 6.50 -18.92 1.05
CA TYR A 143 6.97 -17.60 1.43
C TYR A 143 7.33 -17.49 2.92
N GLU A 144 6.76 -18.33 3.77
CA GLU A 144 7.15 -18.40 5.19
C GLU A 144 8.62 -18.83 5.34
N SER A 145 9.09 -19.76 4.49
CA SER A 145 10.50 -20.20 4.53
C SER A 145 11.48 -19.12 4.06
N ILE A 146 11.08 -18.25 3.14
CA ILE A 146 11.89 -17.11 2.69
C ILE A 146 11.90 -16.01 3.77
N ARG A 147 10.77 -15.77 4.41
CA ARG A 147 10.61 -14.83 5.54
C ARG A 147 11.43 -15.23 6.75
N SER A 148 11.45 -16.52 7.10
CA SER A 148 12.19 -17.04 8.26
C SER A 148 13.70 -16.80 8.16
N LYS A 149 14.22 -16.48 6.98
CA LYS A 149 15.62 -16.13 6.72
C LYS A 149 15.94 -14.63 6.88
N GLY A 150 15.04 -13.84 7.48
CA GLY A 150 15.33 -12.45 7.87
C GLY A 150 14.61 -11.35 7.13
N ALA A 151 13.57 -11.67 6.35
CA ALA A 151 12.88 -10.64 5.55
C ALA A 151 11.85 -9.80 6.34
N THR A 152 11.19 -10.35 7.36
CA THR A 152 10.19 -9.63 8.15
C THR A 152 10.37 -9.91 9.65
N GLY A 153 10.42 -8.87 10.47
CA GLY A 153 10.70 -8.97 11.92
C GLY A 153 9.57 -9.57 12.77
N GLU A 154 8.38 -9.74 12.21
CA GLU A 154 7.22 -10.36 12.87
C GLU A 154 6.66 -11.48 11.99
N LYS A 155 5.95 -12.45 12.60
CA LYS A 155 5.24 -13.50 11.85
C LYS A 155 4.04 -12.88 11.13
N LEU A 156 4.29 -12.24 10.01
CA LEU A 156 3.24 -11.71 9.16
C LEU A 156 2.84 -12.78 8.14
N ASP A 157 1.59 -13.22 8.16
CA ASP A 157 1.05 -14.25 7.26
C ASP A 157 0.42 -13.67 6.00
N LEU A 158 0.81 -12.47 5.61
CA LEU A 158 0.32 -11.78 4.42
C LEU A 158 1.43 -11.25 3.53
N LEU A 159 1.08 -11.03 2.28
CA LEU A 159 1.85 -10.28 1.29
C LEU A 159 0.92 -9.27 0.60
N PRO A 160 1.45 -8.13 0.13
CA PRO A 160 0.72 -7.27 -0.78
C PRO A 160 0.71 -7.87 -2.19
N VAL A 161 -0.39 -7.72 -2.90
CA VAL A 161 -0.38 -7.71 -4.36
C VAL A 161 0.43 -6.50 -4.78
N PRO A 162 1.44 -6.63 -5.64
CA PRO A 162 2.22 -5.50 -6.11
C PRO A 162 1.31 -4.48 -6.79
N SER A 163 1.42 -3.24 -6.37
CA SER A 163 0.51 -2.18 -6.80
C SER A 163 1.19 -0.81 -6.77
N LEU A 164 0.61 0.09 -7.55
CA LEU A 164 1.02 1.48 -7.62
C LEU A 164 -0.25 2.35 -7.54
N PHE A 165 -0.23 3.35 -6.69
CA PHE A 165 -1.30 4.34 -6.56
C PHE A 165 -0.71 5.73 -6.72
N VAL A 166 -1.34 6.58 -7.54
CA VAL A 166 -1.05 8.01 -7.56
C VAL A 166 -2.03 8.71 -6.64
N VAL A 167 -1.54 9.39 -5.63
CA VAL A 167 -2.33 9.99 -4.57
C VAL A 167 -2.05 11.49 -4.51
N ASN A 168 -3.10 12.31 -4.49
CA ASN A 168 -2.94 13.76 -4.34
C ASN A 168 -2.67 14.16 -2.88
N GLN A 169 -2.33 15.43 -2.64
CA GLN A 169 -2.03 15.98 -1.31
C GLN A 169 -3.22 15.91 -0.32
N LYS A 170 -4.44 15.64 -0.81
CA LYS A 170 -5.63 15.42 0.04
C LYS A 170 -5.79 13.95 0.43
N GLY A 171 -4.86 13.08 0.02
CA GLY A 171 -4.92 11.63 0.25
C GLY A 171 -5.95 10.91 -0.63
N VAL A 172 -6.38 11.49 -1.76
CA VAL A 172 -7.34 10.87 -2.68
C VAL A 172 -6.58 10.20 -3.82
N ILE A 173 -6.93 8.96 -4.12
CA ILE A 173 -6.38 8.16 -5.20
C ILE A 173 -6.84 8.75 -6.54
N GLN A 174 -5.90 9.08 -7.40
CA GLN A 174 -6.13 9.62 -8.75
C GLN A 174 -5.90 8.57 -9.84
N TYR A 175 -5.07 7.57 -9.56
CA TYR A 175 -4.78 6.46 -10.45
C TYR A 175 -4.39 5.25 -9.63
N GLU A 176 -4.68 4.05 -10.15
CA GLU A 176 -4.27 2.79 -9.54
C GLU A 176 -3.83 1.78 -10.60
N TYR A 177 -2.82 1.01 -10.26
CA TYR A 177 -2.39 -0.16 -11.00
C TYR A 177 -2.17 -1.30 -10.01
N VAL A 178 -2.94 -2.37 -10.13
CA VAL A 178 -2.85 -3.55 -9.27
C VAL A 178 -2.80 -4.78 -10.17
N ASN A 179 -1.75 -5.61 -10.03
CA ASN A 179 -1.62 -6.82 -10.83
C ASN A 179 -1.35 -8.04 -9.94
N PRO A 180 -2.27 -9.02 -9.92
CA PRO A 180 -2.11 -10.27 -9.17
C PRO A 180 -0.89 -11.09 -9.60
N ASP A 181 -0.51 -11.05 -10.88
CA ASP A 181 0.75 -11.63 -11.32
C ASP A 181 1.93 -10.77 -10.84
N TYR A 182 2.59 -11.26 -9.79
CA TYR A 182 3.70 -10.54 -9.15
C TYR A 182 4.92 -10.31 -10.07
N LYS A 183 4.96 -10.90 -11.27
CA LYS A 183 6.02 -10.70 -12.26
C LYS A 183 5.74 -9.51 -13.16
N VAL A 184 4.48 -9.14 -13.33
CA VAL A 184 4.05 -8.02 -14.16
C VAL A 184 4.01 -6.73 -13.34
N ARG A 185 4.59 -5.67 -13.87
CA ARG A 185 4.68 -4.36 -13.23
C ARG A 185 4.30 -3.26 -14.22
N MET A 186 3.83 -2.15 -13.69
CA MET A 186 3.75 -0.93 -14.46
C MET A 186 5.16 -0.44 -14.77
N SER A 187 5.46 -0.20 -16.05
CA SER A 187 6.77 0.35 -16.42
C SER A 187 6.89 1.83 -16.05
N GLY A 188 8.13 2.31 -15.92
CA GLY A 188 8.39 3.72 -15.69
C GLY A 188 7.87 4.60 -16.85
N GLU A 189 7.94 4.12 -18.09
CA GLU A 189 7.41 4.82 -19.26
C GLU A 189 5.88 4.94 -19.21
N ASP A 190 5.17 3.85 -18.91
CA ASP A 190 3.71 3.86 -18.76
C ASP A 190 3.27 4.78 -17.63
N LEU A 191 3.99 4.74 -16.49
CA LEU A 191 3.74 5.65 -15.38
C LEU A 191 3.90 7.11 -15.81
N MET A 192 4.98 7.47 -16.52
CA MET A 192 5.18 8.83 -17.02
C MET A 192 4.10 9.27 -17.99
N ASN A 193 3.55 8.36 -18.79
CA ASN A 193 2.43 8.67 -19.68
C ASN A 193 1.16 8.96 -18.87
N GLU A 194 0.85 8.16 -17.85
CA GLU A 194 -0.30 8.40 -16.97
C GLU A 194 -0.18 9.73 -16.21
N LEU A 195 1.00 10.02 -15.64
CA LEU A 195 1.23 11.26 -14.89
C LEU A 195 0.99 12.54 -15.71
N ARG A 196 1.19 12.51 -17.04
CA ARG A 196 0.89 13.67 -17.92
C ARG A 196 -0.59 14.00 -18.00
N HIS A 197 -1.45 13.03 -17.73
CA HIS A 197 -2.92 13.21 -17.76
C HIS A 197 -3.48 13.56 -16.38
N LEU A 198 -2.71 13.39 -15.32
CA LEU A 198 -3.08 13.73 -13.96
C LEU A 198 -2.58 15.16 -13.63
N LYS A 199 -3.31 15.82 -12.73
CA LYS A 199 -2.87 17.11 -12.18
C LYS A 199 -2.24 16.86 -10.80
N PRO A 200 -0.98 17.28 -10.57
CA PRO A 200 -0.33 17.16 -9.27
C PRO A 200 -1.03 17.97 -8.17
#